data_bd721b3516213b4157715ba2bf8c2ee3
#
_entry.id   bd721b3516213b4157715ba2bf8c2ee3
#
_cell.length_a   1.000
_cell.length_b   1.000
_cell.length_c   1.000
_cell.angle_alpha   90.00
_cell.angle_beta   90.00
_cell.angle_gamma   90.00
#
_symmetry.space_group_name_H-M   'P 1'
#
loop_
_entity.id
_entity.type
_entity.pdbx_description
1 polymer ?
#
loop_
_entity_poly.entity_id
_entity_poly.type
_entity_poly.pdbx_seq_one_letter_code
_entity_poly.pdbx_strand_id
1 'polypeptide(L)'
;LLVAAQQHLNLFTHAPMLGHITTFGGHPMVCAAAAATIEVLRTEINFEQLEANASAFAQKIAGHPAVLAHRRVGAMFAFDLKDAIAVEKVVNYCLQNGVITFWFLSHPYSFRLSPPLNLAPKEWDLAARVIISALDRL
;
A
#
# COMPACT_ATOMS: atom_id res chain seq x y z
N LEU A 1 -7.70 13.75 -2.37
CA LEU A 1 -8.67 14.50 -1.58
C LEU A 1 -8.20 14.59 -0.14
N LEU A 2 -8.09 15.81 0.42
CA LEU A 2 -7.86 16.04 1.84
C LEU A 2 -9.17 16.53 2.47
N VAL A 3 -9.62 15.85 3.52
CA VAL A 3 -10.80 16.22 4.30
C VAL A 3 -10.41 16.26 5.77
N ALA A 4 -10.66 17.36 6.42
CA ALA A 4 -10.40 17.53 7.86
C ALA A 4 -11.38 18.53 8.47
N ALA A 5 -11.47 18.56 9.78
CA ALA A 5 -12.25 19.57 10.50
C ALA A 5 -11.69 20.98 10.24
N GLN A 6 -12.56 21.98 10.13
CA GLN A 6 -12.19 23.36 9.83
C GLN A 6 -11.08 23.91 10.74
N GLN A 7 -11.11 23.57 12.02
CA GLN A 7 -10.08 23.99 12.98
C GLN A 7 -8.66 23.51 12.58
N HIS A 8 -8.53 22.33 11.99
CA HIS A 8 -7.25 21.81 11.51
C HIS A 8 -6.82 22.47 10.19
N LEU A 9 -7.77 22.70 9.27
CA LEU A 9 -7.48 23.37 8.01
C LEU A 9 -7.06 24.82 8.22
N ASN A 10 -7.61 25.50 9.23
CA ASN A 10 -7.25 26.88 9.55
C ASN A 10 -5.76 27.04 9.94
N LEU A 11 -5.09 26.01 10.42
CA LEU A 11 -3.65 26.06 10.72
C LEU A 11 -2.79 26.31 9.48
N PHE A 12 -3.30 26.01 8.28
CA PHE A 12 -2.59 26.22 7.02
C PHE A 12 -2.89 27.55 6.34
N THR A 13 -3.73 28.42 6.93
CA THR A 13 -4.20 29.62 6.27
C THR A 13 -3.37 30.88 6.57
N HIS A 14 -2.53 30.89 7.61
CA HIS A 14 -1.87 32.11 8.09
C HIS A 14 -0.34 32.10 8.10
N ALA A 15 0.29 31.03 8.53
CA ALA A 15 1.75 31.00 8.66
C ALA A 15 2.33 29.61 8.39
N PRO A 16 2.79 29.31 7.17
CA PRO A 16 2.82 30.21 6.01
C PRO A 16 1.44 30.38 5.33
N MET A 17 1.22 31.53 4.67
CA MET A 17 0.08 31.67 3.78
C MET A 17 0.13 30.60 2.69
N LEU A 18 -1.03 30.03 2.33
CA LEU A 18 -1.15 28.97 1.33
C LEU A 18 -0.37 27.69 1.69
N GLY A 19 -0.17 27.37 2.95
CA GLY A 19 0.55 26.18 3.41
C GLY A 19 -0.06 24.84 2.96
N HIS A 20 -1.26 24.86 2.38
CA HIS A 20 -1.98 23.69 1.84
C HIS A 20 -2.04 23.65 0.31
N ILE A 21 -1.38 24.58 -0.39
CA ILE A 21 -1.45 24.67 -1.85
C ILE A 21 -0.68 23.52 -2.52
N THR A 22 -1.25 22.98 -3.58
CA THR A 22 -0.60 22.03 -4.49
C THR A 22 -0.78 22.49 -5.92
N THR A 23 0.19 22.20 -6.79
CA THR A 23 0.18 22.64 -8.19
C THR A 23 -1.09 22.24 -8.94
N PHE A 24 -1.59 21.05 -8.70
CA PHE A 24 -2.77 20.48 -9.37
C PHE A 24 -4.00 20.36 -8.45
N GLY A 25 -3.97 20.95 -7.26
CA GLY A 25 -5.12 20.98 -6.36
C GLY A 25 -6.31 21.70 -7.02
N GLY A 26 -7.45 20.99 -7.12
CA GLY A 26 -8.65 21.52 -7.75
C GLY A 26 -8.65 21.50 -9.29
N HIS A 27 -7.61 20.94 -9.95
CA HIS A 27 -7.61 20.80 -11.40
C HIS A 27 -8.79 19.94 -11.87
N PRO A 28 -9.58 20.35 -12.89
CA PRO A 28 -10.81 19.65 -13.27
C PRO A 28 -10.62 18.16 -13.59
N MET A 29 -9.56 17.79 -14.30
CA MET A 29 -9.29 16.37 -14.62
C MET A 29 -8.99 15.55 -13.36
N VAL A 30 -8.23 16.11 -12.41
CA VAL A 30 -7.90 15.45 -11.13
C VAL A 30 -9.17 15.30 -10.28
N CYS A 31 -10.03 16.31 -10.26
CA CYS A 31 -11.30 16.25 -9.56
C CYS A 31 -12.25 15.21 -10.18
N ALA A 32 -12.33 15.13 -11.50
CA ALA A 32 -13.13 14.13 -12.20
C ALA A 32 -12.64 12.70 -11.92
N ALA A 33 -11.33 12.47 -12.00
CA ALA A 33 -10.74 11.17 -11.67
C ALA A 33 -10.98 10.78 -10.21
N ALA A 34 -10.85 11.74 -9.28
CA ALA A 34 -11.13 11.49 -7.86
C ALA A 34 -12.61 11.16 -7.62
N ALA A 35 -13.53 11.86 -8.27
CA ALA A 35 -14.96 11.58 -8.17
C ALA A 35 -15.31 10.18 -8.69
N ALA A 36 -14.78 9.79 -9.85
CA ALA A 36 -14.94 8.47 -10.43
C ALA A 36 -14.37 7.37 -9.50
N THR A 37 -13.19 7.61 -8.92
CA THR A 37 -12.59 6.66 -7.96
C THR A 37 -13.47 6.46 -6.73
N ILE A 38 -14.03 7.55 -6.16
CA ILE A 38 -14.93 7.45 -5.00
C ILE A 38 -16.19 6.65 -5.36
N GLU A 39 -16.73 6.85 -6.57
CA GLU A 39 -17.91 6.10 -7.02
C GLU A 39 -17.61 4.59 -7.14
N VAL A 40 -16.48 4.22 -7.75
CA VAL A 40 -16.04 2.82 -7.82
C VAL A 40 -15.84 2.23 -6.42
N LEU A 41 -15.18 2.96 -5.50
CA LEU A 41 -15.01 2.51 -4.12
C LEU A 41 -16.34 2.25 -3.42
N ARG A 42 -17.34 3.07 -3.69
CA ARG A 42 -18.67 2.98 -3.09
C ARG A 42 -19.53 1.85 -3.66
N THR A 43 -19.39 1.56 -4.96
CA THR A 43 -20.31 0.67 -5.69
C THR A 43 -19.73 -0.70 -6.03
N GLU A 44 -18.39 -0.80 -6.19
CA GLU A 44 -17.75 -2.00 -6.72
C GLU A 44 -16.85 -2.71 -5.69
N ILE A 45 -16.40 -2.02 -4.62
CA ILE A 45 -15.50 -2.62 -3.64
C ILE A 45 -16.28 -3.18 -2.45
N ASN A 46 -16.21 -4.50 -2.27
CA ASN A 46 -16.64 -5.14 -1.04
C ASN A 46 -15.53 -5.08 0.01
N PHE A 47 -15.61 -4.09 0.90
CA PHE A 47 -14.58 -3.85 1.93
C PHE A 47 -14.48 -4.98 2.96
N GLU A 48 -15.54 -5.69 3.25
CA GLU A 48 -15.52 -6.84 4.17
C GLU A 48 -14.72 -8.00 3.55
N GLN A 49 -14.96 -8.32 2.28
CA GLN A 49 -14.19 -9.34 1.56
C GLN A 49 -12.74 -8.92 1.36
N LEU A 50 -12.49 -7.64 1.06
CA LEU A 50 -11.15 -7.09 0.96
C LEU A 50 -10.38 -7.26 2.27
N GLU A 51 -11.00 -6.94 3.40
CA GLU A 51 -10.38 -7.09 4.73
C GLU A 51 -10.04 -8.55 5.04
N ALA A 52 -10.95 -9.48 4.73
CA ALA A 52 -10.71 -10.91 4.89
C ALA A 52 -9.54 -11.39 4.04
N ASN A 53 -9.50 -11.03 2.76
CA ASN A 53 -8.42 -11.39 1.84
C ASN A 53 -7.07 -10.78 2.27
N ALA A 54 -7.07 -9.50 2.65
CA ALA A 54 -5.87 -8.80 3.10
C ALA A 54 -5.32 -9.39 4.41
N SER A 55 -6.20 -9.78 5.34
CA SER A 55 -5.79 -10.43 6.59
C SER A 55 -5.15 -11.79 6.32
N ALA A 56 -5.79 -12.64 5.52
CA ALA A 56 -5.26 -13.95 5.16
C ALA A 56 -3.91 -13.85 4.41
N PHE A 57 -3.79 -12.90 3.48
CA PHE A 57 -2.56 -12.61 2.76
C PHE A 57 -1.42 -12.19 3.71
N ALA A 58 -1.69 -11.25 4.62
CA ALA A 58 -0.70 -10.80 5.59
C ALA A 58 -0.21 -11.93 6.49
N GLN A 59 -1.12 -12.76 7.01
CA GLN A 59 -0.78 -13.90 7.86
C GLN A 59 0.08 -14.93 7.14
N LYS A 60 -0.24 -15.21 5.87
CA LYS A 60 0.51 -16.17 5.05
C LYS A 60 1.97 -15.74 4.85
N ILE A 61 2.22 -14.45 4.62
CA ILE A 61 3.58 -13.91 4.46
C ILE A 61 4.28 -13.76 5.81
N ALA A 62 3.58 -13.24 6.83
CA ALA A 62 4.13 -13.06 8.16
C ALA A 62 4.53 -14.36 8.85
N GLY A 63 3.95 -15.50 8.44
CA GLY A 63 4.34 -16.82 8.92
C GLY A 63 5.70 -17.31 8.42
N HIS A 64 6.32 -16.60 7.45
CA HIS A 64 7.63 -16.98 6.93
C HIS A 64 8.76 -16.59 7.90
N PRO A 65 9.75 -17.49 8.19
CA PRO A 65 10.80 -17.23 9.20
C PRO A 65 11.69 -16.01 8.90
N ALA A 66 11.82 -15.58 7.64
CA ALA A 66 12.58 -14.40 7.28
C ALA A 66 11.85 -13.07 7.59
N VAL A 67 10.56 -13.10 7.92
CA VAL A 67 9.77 -11.91 8.29
C VAL A 67 9.83 -11.71 9.79
N LEU A 68 10.45 -10.62 10.22
CA LEU A 68 10.68 -10.32 11.64
C LEU A 68 9.47 -9.61 12.29
N ALA A 69 8.78 -8.78 11.52
CA ALA A 69 7.57 -8.09 11.94
C ALA A 69 6.73 -7.70 10.72
N HIS A 70 5.44 -7.43 10.94
CA HIS A 70 4.58 -6.90 9.90
C HIS A 70 3.60 -5.85 10.46
N ARG A 71 3.17 -4.96 9.59
CA ARG A 71 2.16 -3.94 9.88
C ARG A 71 1.19 -3.88 8.71
N ARG A 72 -0.07 -3.63 9.02
CA ARG A 72 -1.12 -3.54 8.01
C ARG A 72 -2.21 -2.54 8.41
N VAL A 73 -2.69 -1.79 7.43
CA VAL A 73 -3.95 -1.03 7.52
C VAL A 73 -4.71 -1.27 6.22
N GLY A 74 -5.86 -1.95 6.30
CA GLY A 74 -6.58 -2.41 5.11
C GLY A 74 -5.68 -3.25 4.21
N ALA A 75 -5.58 -2.88 2.92
CA ALA A 75 -4.70 -3.52 1.94
C ALA A 75 -3.33 -2.83 1.79
N MET A 76 -2.91 -2.03 2.75
CA MET A 76 -1.54 -1.50 2.82
C MET A 76 -0.71 -2.35 3.76
N PHE A 77 0.39 -2.89 3.28
CA PHE A 77 1.24 -3.82 4.02
C PHE A 77 2.67 -3.32 4.13
N ALA A 78 3.31 -3.63 5.25
CA ALA A 78 4.75 -3.52 5.45
C ALA A 78 5.25 -4.78 6.15
N PHE A 79 6.34 -5.35 5.65
CA PHE A 79 6.99 -6.54 6.20
C PHE A 79 8.46 -6.24 6.45
N ASP A 80 8.92 -6.46 7.67
CA ASP A 80 10.29 -6.21 8.09
C ASP A 80 11.16 -7.45 7.89
N LEU A 81 12.30 -7.27 7.28
CA LEU A 81 13.34 -8.27 7.09
C LEU A 81 14.60 -7.89 7.89
N LYS A 82 15.60 -8.74 7.88
CA LYS A 82 16.83 -8.54 8.65
C LYS A 82 17.63 -7.29 8.27
N ASP A 83 17.63 -6.91 7.00
CA ASP A 83 18.41 -5.78 6.47
C ASP A 83 17.91 -5.29 5.11
N ALA A 84 18.47 -4.18 4.64
CA ALA A 84 18.14 -3.58 3.34
C ALA A 84 18.52 -4.46 2.14
N ILE A 85 19.55 -5.28 2.26
CA ILE A 85 19.99 -6.20 1.19
C ILE A 85 18.94 -7.29 0.97
N ALA A 86 18.36 -7.81 2.06
CA ALA A 86 17.26 -8.76 1.98
C ALA A 86 16.03 -8.14 1.31
N VAL A 87 15.69 -6.89 1.66
CA VAL A 87 14.59 -6.15 1.03
C VAL A 87 14.84 -5.97 -0.47
N GLU A 88 16.03 -5.56 -0.87
CA GLU A 88 16.39 -5.38 -2.28
C GLU A 88 16.24 -6.68 -3.08
N LYS A 89 16.70 -7.81 -2.54
CA LYS A 89 16.55 -9.13 -3.18
C LYS A 89 15.09 -9.51 -3.36
N VAL A 90 14.26 -9.32 -2.33
CA VAL A 90 12.82 -9.63 -2.39
C VAL A 90 12.13 -8.74 -3.42
N VAL A 91 12.37 -7.42 -3.40
CA VAL A 91 11.76 -6.47 -4.34
C VAL A 91 12.15 -6.82 -5.79
N ASN A 92 13.44 -7.08 -6.06
CA ASN A 92 13.90 -7.43 -7.40
C ASN A 92 13.32 -8.75 -7.90
N TYR A 93 13.28 -9.78 -7.04
CA TYR A 93 12.67 -11.06 -7.41
C TYR A 93 11.16 -10.91 -7.70
N CYS A 94 10.43 -10.21 -6.84
CA CYS A 94 9.01 -9.95 -7.02
C CYS A 94 8.74 -9.24 -8.35
N LEU A 95 9.51 -8.19 -8.65
CA LEU A 95 9.38 -7.44 -9.91
C LEU A 95 9.61 -8.32 -11.14
N GLN A 96 10.64 -9.17 -11.12
CA GLN A 96 10.94 -10.12 -12.21
C GLN A 96 9.84 -11.18 -12.39
N ASN A 97 9.05 -11.44 -11.34
CA ASN A 97 7.97 -12.43 -11.36
C ASN A 97 6.56 -11.80 -11.35
N GLY A 98 6.45 -10.54 -11.79
CA GLY A 98 5.18 -9.86 -12.05
C GLY A 98 4.46 -9.32 -10.81
N VAL A 99 5.14 -9.21 -9.67
CA VAL A 99 4.60 -8.61 -8.43
C VAL A 99 5.37 -7.36 -8.07
N ILE A 100 4.71 -6.21 -8.10
CA ILE A 100 5.32 -4.93 -7.74
C ILE A 100 5.26 -4.76 -6.22
N THR A 101 6.43 -4.80 -5.60
CA THR A 101 6.66 -4.41 -4.21
C THR A 101 7.62 -3.24 -4.17
N PHE A 102 7.75 -2.56 -3.03
CA PHE A 102 8.63 -1.40 -2.92
C PHE A 102 9.29 -1.33 -1.55
N TRP A 103 10.45 -0.69 -1.43
CA TRP A 103 11.11 -0.38 -0.16
C TRP A 103 10.55 0.91 0.45
N PHE A 104 10.85 1.16 1.72
CA PHE A 104 10.63 2.45 2.37
C PHE A 104 11.92 3.27 2.40
N LEU A 105 11.82 4.58 2.13
CA LEU A 105 12.97 5.49 2.23
C LEU A 105 13.43 5.68 3.69
N SER A 106 12.47 5.77 4.62
CA SER A 106 12.74 5.99 6.06
C SER A 106 12.92 4.71 6.86
N HIS A 107 12.69 3.53 6.27
CA HIS A 107 12.77 2.23 6.94
C HIS A 107 13.29 1.16 5.97
N PRO A 108 14.61 1.15 5.69
CA PRO A 108 15.17 0.42 4.55
C PRO A 108 15.10 -1.11 4.65
N TYR A 109 14.84 -1.66 5.82
CA TYR A 109 14.67 -3.10 6.05
C TYR A 109 13.22 -3.56 5.98
N SER A 110 12.31 -2.72 5.48
CA SER A 110 10.93 -3.10 5.17
C SER A 110 10.63 -3.03 3.69
N PHE A 111 9.90 -4.00 3.15
CA PHE A 111 9.21 -3.84 1.88
C PHE A 111 7.71 -3.64 2.10
N ARG A 112 7.09 -2.95 1.16
CA ARG A 112 5.65 -2.61 1.19
C ARG A 112 4.90 -3.08 -0.03
N LEU A 113 3.60 -3.29 0.16
CA LEU A 113 2.63 -3.51 -0.91
C LEU A 113 1.42 -2.62 -0.69
N SER A 114 0.84 -2.17 -1.80
CA SER A 114 -0.45 -1.48 -1.85
C SER A 114 -1.17 -1.96 -3.12
N PRO A 115 -1.74 -3.16 -3.10
CA PRO A 115 -2.36 -3.76 -4.27
C PRO A 115 -3.66 -3.04 -4.64
N PRO A 116 -4.15 -3.20 -5.87
CA PRO A 116 -5.51 -2.81 -6.24
C PRO A 116 -6.55 -3.45 -5.31
N LEU A 117 -7.58 -2.69 -4.94
CA LEU A 117 -8.58 -3.15 -3.98
C LEU A 117 -9.55 -4.19 -4.55
N ASN A 118 -9.59 -4.34 -5.87
CA ASN A 118 -10.44 -5.27 -6.63
C ASN A 118 -9.73 -6.54 -7.09
N LEU A 119 -8.60 -6.91 -6.47
CA LEU A 119 -7.90 -8.16 -6.81
C LEU A 119 -8.81 -9.38 -6.61
N ALA A 120 -8.81 -10.25 -7.61
CA ALA A 120 -9.47 -11.54 -7.50
C ALA A 120 -8.71 -12.48 -6.53
N PRO A 121 -9.39 -13.46 -5.89
CA PRO A 121 -8.73 -14.38 -4.95
C PRO A 121 -7.49 -15.07 -5.51
N LYS A 122 -7.51 -15.48 -6.79
CA LYS A 122 -6.36 -16.09 -7.49
C LYS A 122 -5.14 -15.17 -7.58
N GLU A 123 -5.36 -13.86 -7.64
CA GLU A 123 -4.28 -12.86 -7.74
C GLU A 123 -3.61 -12.64 -6.37
N TRP A 124 -4.40 -12.64 -5.29
CA TRP A 124 -3.88 -12.66 -3.92
C TRP A 124 -2.99 -13.89 -3.68
N ASP A 125 -3.44 -15.07 -4.11
CA ASP A 125 -2.66 -16.31 -3.99
C ASP A 125 -1.40 -16.29 -4.85
N LEU A 126 -1.47 -15.77 -6.07
CA LEU A 126 -0.30 -15.62 -6.93
C LEU A 126 0.74 -14.71 -6.29
N ALA A 127 0.33 -13.53 -5.84
CA ALA A 127 1.21 -12.57 -5.18
C ALA A 127 1.87 -13.18 -3.93
N ALA A 128 1.09 -13.87 -3.10
CA ALA A 128 1.61 -14.52 -1.91
C ALA A 128 2.67 -15.59 -2.25
N ARG A 129 2.42 -16.44 -3.26
CA ARG A 129 3.40 -17.45 -3.70
C ARG A 129 4.69 -16.82 -4.20
N VAL A 130 4.61 -15.76 -5.01
CA VAL A 130 5.80 -15.06 -5.52
C VAL A 130 6.61 -14.47 -4.37
N ILE A 131 5.96 -13.80 -3.41
CA ILE A 131 6.65 -13.21 -2.25
C ILE A 131 7.29 -14.29 -1.38
N ILE A 132 6.59 -15.38 -1.08
CA ILE A 132 7.15 -16.49 -0.31
C ILE A 132 8.36 -17.09 -1.03
N SER A 133 8.27 -17.32 -2.35
CA SER A 133 9.40 -17.78 -3.15
C SER A 133 10.59 -16.81 -3.16
N ALA A 134 10.33 -15.51 -3.03
CA ALA A 134 11.40 -14.51 -2.85
C ALA A 134 12.06 -14.61 -1.47
N LEU A 135 11.26 -14.82 -0.43
CA LEU A 135 11.74 -14.98 0.95
C LEU A 135 12.55 -16.28 1.13
N ASP A 136 12.14 -17.37 0.48
CA ASP A 136 12.84 -18.67 0.49
C ASP A 136 14.27 -18.60 -0.08
N ARG A 137 14.60 -17.50 -0.80
CA ARG A 137 15.91 -17.28 -1.45
C ARG A 137 16.87 -16.40 -0.63
N LEU A 138 16.45 -15.98 0.55
CA LEU A 138 17.27 -15.15 1.44
C LEU A 138 18.27 -15.97 2.24
#